data_2f12c5e5f80dd71576e313218e0394a9
#
_entry.id   2f12c5e5f80dd71576e313218e0394a9
#
_cell.length_a   1.000
_cell.length_b   1.000
_cell.length_c   1.000
_cell.angle_alpha   90.00
_cell.angle_beta   90.00
_cell.angle_gamma   90.00
#
_symmetry.space_group_name_H-M   'P 1'
#
loop_
_entity.id
_entity.type
_entity.pdbx_description
1 polymer ?
#
loop_
_entity_poly.entity_id
_entity_poly.type
_entity_poly.pdbx_seq_one_letter_code
_entity_poly.pdbx_strand_id
1 'polypeptide(L)'
;MPNEGIQKDIIIRNYRTSDYQATLDILKTLNALYDIGFNESQWRESSGLRQFKPNLKRITLIAEVKSSGEVVSMGMIEAVKNTLGRYIGYLDNWATKKEYIGKGVGKLLADKAIQILESWGCDSIRINLAYTTDKKLLEVFAKTGFHPIITVLEKRF
;
A
#
# COMPACT_ATOMS: atom_id res chain seq x y z
N MET A 1 -23.05 -3.99 -11.94
CA MET A 1 -21.83 -3.14 -11.98
C MET A 1 -20.68 -3.96 -12.55
N PRO A 2 -19.96 -3.46 -13.56
CA PRO A 2 -18.91 -4.25 -14.22
C PRO A 2 -17.73 -4.66 -13.32
N ASN A 3 -17.55 -4.06 -12.16
CA ASN A 3 -16.44 -4.32 -11.25
C ASN A 3 -16.73 -5.34 -10.12
N GLU A 4 -17.98 -5.71 -9.90
CA GLU A 4 -18.34 -6.63 -8.80
C GLU A 4 -17.80 -8.05 -8.99
N GLY A 5 -17.69 -8.50 -10.24
CA GLY A 5 -17.14 -9.82 -10.56
C GLY A 5 -15.66 -9.95 -10.20
N ILE A 6 -14.87 -8.90 -10.48
CA ILE A 6 -13.43 -8.87 -10.19
C ILE A 6 -13.20 -8.82 -8.68
N GLN A 7 -13.93 -7.97 -7.95
CA GLN A 7 -13.79 -7.84 -6.51
C GLN A 7 -14.06 -9.15 -5.76
N LYS A 8 -15.04 -9.93 -6.21
CA LYS A 8 -15.37 -11.25 -5.62
C LYS A 8 -14.27 -12.29 -5.82
N ASP A 9 -13.44 -12.13 -6.86
CA ASP A 9 -12.31 -13.01 -7.15
C ASP A 9 -10.98 -12.52 -6.57
N ILE A 10 -10.97 -11.43 -5.79
CA ILE A 10 -9.78 -10.93 -5.11
C ILE A 10 -9.72 -11.43 -3.67
N ILE A 11 -8.56 -11.90 -3.27
CA ILE A 11 -8.21 -12.13 -1.85
C ILE A 11 -7.10 -11.18 -1.42
N ILE A 12 -7.19 -10.73 -0.18
CA ILE A 12 -6.12 -9.98 0.47
C ILE A 12 -5.41 -10.90 1.45
N ARG A 13 -4.12 -11.02 1.29
CA ARG A 13 -3.27 -11.87 2.12
C ARG A 13 -1.93 -11.22 2.44
N ASN A 14 -1.19 -11.82 3.34
CA ASN A 14 0.17 -11.39 3.67
C ASN A 14 1.14 -11.71 2.53
N TYR A 15 2.16 -10.89 2.39
CA TYR A 15 3.29 -11.11 1.49
C TYR A 15 4.00 -12.43 1.79
N ARG A 16 4.40 -13.10 0.73
CA ARG A 16 5.28 -14.30 0.75
C ARG A 16 6.52 -14.03 -0.07
N THR A 17 7.61 -14.73 0.19
CA THR A 17 8.85 -14.60 -0.59
C THR A 17 8.64 -14.86 -2.09
N SER A 18 7.70 -15.73 -2.44
CA SER A 18 7.32 -16.00 -3.84
C SER A 18 6.70 -14.79 -4.56
N ASP A 19 6.26 -13.76 -3.82
CA ASP A 19 5.68 -12.55 -4.41
C ASP A 19 6.74 -11.52 -4.85
N TYR A 20 8.01 -11.81 -4.60
CA TYR A 20 9.10 -10.87 -4.87
C TYR A 20 9.08 -10.34 -6.31
N GLN A 21 9.04 -11.23 -7.29
CA GLN A 21 9.09 -10.81 -8.69
C GLN A 21 7.87 -10.01 -9.11
N ALA A 22 6.68 -10.46 -8.73
CA ALA A 22 5.43 -9.76 -9.07
C ALA A 22 5.38 -8.35 -8.44
N THR A 23 5.79 -8.20 -7.18
CA THR A 23 5.84 -6.90 -6.50
C THR A 23 6.92 -6.00 -7.09
N LEU A 24 8.07 -6.54 -7.45
CA LEU A 24 9.13 -5.81 -8.15
C LEU A 24 8.63 -5.23 -9.47
N ASP A 25 7.93 -6.01 -10.26
CA ASP A 25 7.42 -5.58 -11.57
C ASP A 25 6.37 -4.46 -11.42
N ILE A 26 5.49 -4.55 -10.42
CA ILE A 26 4.53 -3.50 -10.10
C ILE A 26 5.24 -2.20 -9.71
N LEU A 27 6.26 -2.27 -8.85
CA LEU A 27 7.00 -1.09 -8.40
C LEU A 27 7.83 -0.46 -9.52
N LYS A 28 8.44 -1.25 -10.39
CA LYS A 28 9.15 -0.75 -11.57
C LYS A 28 8.22 0.04 -12.49
N THR A 29 7.02 -0.47 -12.72
CA THR A 29 6.01 0.21 -13.52
C THR A 29 5.58 1.52 -12.87
N LEU A 30 5.34 1.52 -11.56
CA LEU A 30 4.98 2.72 -10.80
C LEU A 30 6.09 3.77 -10.83
N ASN A 31 7.35 3.34 -10.66
CA ASN A 31 8.51 4.23 -10.73
C ASN A 31 8.70 4.87 -12.12
N ALA A 32 8.45 4.11 -13.17
CA ALA A 32 8.51 4.63 -14.54
C ALA A 32 7.44 5.72 -14.80
N LEU A 33 6.29 5.62 -14.12
CA LEU A 33 5.21 6.61 -14.27
C LEU A 33 5.40 7.85 -13.40
N TYR A 34 5.94 7.72 -12.18
CA TYR A 34 5.89 8.76 -11.15
C TYR A 34 7.24 9.10 -10.51
N ASP A 35 8.35 8.44 -10.88
CA ASP A 35 9.67 8.63 -10.26
C ASP A 35 9.57 8.63 -8.71
N ILE A 36 9.17 7.50 -8.16
CA ILE A 36 9.03 7.33 -6.70
C ILE A 36 10.35 7.15 -5.96
N GLY A 37 11.49 7.25 -6.65
CA GLY A 37 12.83 7.03 -6.07
C GLY A 37 13.11 5.55 -5.79
N PHE A 38 12.54 4.64 -6.58
CA PHE A 38 12.71 3.20 -6.41
C PHE A 38 14.14 2.74 -6.71
N ASN A 39 14.73 2.00 -5.79
CA ASN A 39 16.05 1.37 -5.92
C ASN A 39 15.92 -0.15 -5.77
N GLU A 40 16.13 -0.88 -6.86
CA GLU A 40 15.95 -2.34 -6.91
C GLU A 40 16.89 -3.09 -5.96
N SER A 41 18.16 -2.66 -5.85
CA SER A 41 19.14 -3.29 -4.96
C SER A 41 18.69 -3.20 -3.50
N GLN A 42 18.33 -2.00 -3.06
CA GLN A 42 17.81 -1.78 -1.71
C GLN A 42 16.47 -2.50 -1.47
N TRP A 43 15.62 -2.56 -2.47
CA TRP A 43 14.38 -3.33 -2.40
C TRP A 43 14.64 -4.82 -2.18
N ARG A 44 15.65 -5.36 -2.85
CA ARG A 44 16.08 -6.76 -2.67
C ARG A 44 16.62 -7.01 -1.26
N GLU A 45 17.51 -6.15 -0.78
CA GLU A 45 18.10 -6.24 0.55
C GLU A 45 17.05 -6.14 1.67
N SER A 46 16.02 -5.32 1.46
CA SER A 46 14.94 -5.13 2.42
C SER A 46 13.83 -6.21 2.37
N SER A 47 14.01 -7.28 1.61
CA SER A 47 12.96 -8.29 1.38
C SER A 47 12.36 -8.88 2.68
N GLY A 48 13.18 -9.05 3.71
CA GLY A 48 12.71 -9.52 5.02
C GLY A 48 11.76 -8.57 5.74
N LEU A 49 11.77 -7.28 5.41
CA LEU A 49 10.88 -6.28 6.02
C LEU A 49 9.42 -6.39 5.52
N ARG A 50 9.20 -7.05 4.40
CA ARG A 50 7.86 -7.23 3.83
C ARG A 50 7.09 -8.35 4.50
N GLN A 51 7.78 -9.27 5.16
CA GLN A 51 7.16 -10.38 5.87
C GLN A 51 6.70 -9.93 7.26
N PHE A 52 5.55 -10.43 7.67
CA PHE A 52 5.08 -10.20 9.03
C PHE A 52 6.00 -10.87 10.06
N LYS A 53 6.40 -10.09 11.06
CA LYS A 53 7.12 -10.58 12.24
C LYS A 53 6.34 -10.17 13.49
N PRO A 54 6.10 -11.06 14.46
CA PRO A 54 5.26 -10.76 15.62
C PRO A 54 5.68 -9.53 16.42
N ASN A 55 6.99 -9.24 16.47
CA ASN A 55 7.56 -8.11 17.21
C ASN A 55 7.54 -6.79 16.44
N LEU A 56 7.21 -6.81 15.16
CA LEU A 56 7.14 -5.64 14.31
C LEU A 56 5.71 -5.50 13.79
N LYS A 57 5.05 -4.40 14.15
CA LYS A 57 3.75 -4.06 13.58
C LYS A 57 3.93 -3.47 12.17
N ARG A 58 4.46 -4.30 11.29
CA ARG A 58 4.70 -4.00 9.88
C ARG A 58 4.41 -5.25 9.05
N ILE A 59 3.71 -5.06 7.94
CA ILE A 59 3.44 -6.14 6.98
C ILE A 59 3.16 -5.55 5.60
N THR A 60 3.54 -6.27 4.56
CA THR A 60 3.06 -6.00 3.20
C THR A 60 1.85 -6.88 2.93
N LEU A 61 0.78 -6.26 2.50
CA LEU A 61 -0.43 -6.92 2.04
C LEU A 61 -0.40 -7.09 0.53
N ILE A 62 -0.93 -8.20 0.07
CA ILE A 62 -1.01 -8.57 -1.34
C ILE A 62 -2.47 -8.78 -1.72
N ALA A 63 -2.88 -8.20 -2.83
CA ALA A 63 -4.12 -8.55 -3.51
C ALA A 63 -3.82 -9.57 -4.61
N GLU A 64 -4.48 -10.71 -4.55
CA GLU A 64 -4.29 -11.83 -5.47
C GLU A 64 -5.63 -12.21 -6.10
N VAL A 65 -5.62 -12.50 -7.41
CA VAL A 65 -6.77 -13.08 -8.11
C VAL A 65 -6.87 -14.56 -7.75
N LYS A 66 -7.95 -14.97 -7.11
CA LYS A 66 -8.14 -16.37 -6.64
C LYS A 66 -8.05 -17.39 -7.77
N SER A 67 -8.68 -17.09 -8.90
CA SER A 67 -8.79 -18.03 -10.03
C SER A 67 -7.46 -18.28 -10.72
N SER A 68 -6.53 -17.31 -10.71
CA SER A 68 -5.25 -17.41 -11.42
C SER A 68 -4.01 -17.41 -10.53
N GLY A 69 -4.14 -16.97 -9.27
CA GLY A 69 -3.00 -16.73 -8.39
C GLY A 69 -2.18 -15.49 -8.75
N GLU A 70 -2.69 -14.65 -9.66
CA GLU A 70 -2.00 -13.44 -10.10
C GLU A 70 -1.97 -12.39 -8.98
N VAL A 71 -0.77 -11.88 -8.67
CA VAL A 71 -0.58 -10.75 -7.76
C VAL A 71 -0.84 -9.46 -8.53
N VAL A 72 -1.82 -8.68 -8.10
CA VAL A 72 -2.30 -7.50 -8.83
C VAL A 72 -2.16 -6.19 -8.09
N SER A 73 -1.95 -6.24 -6.77
CA SER A 73 -1.73 -5.05 -5.96
C SER A 73 -0.96 -5.37 -4.70
N MET A 74 -0.30 -4.36 -4.16
CA MET A 74 0.44 -4.44 -2.91
C MET A 74 0.29 -3.16 -2.11
N GLY A 75 0.48 -3.25 -0.81
CA GLY A 75 0.58 -2.11 0.09
C GLY A 75 1.23 -2.50 1.40
N MET A 76 2.18 -1.69 1.87
CA MET A 76 2.80 -1.90 3.17
C MET A 76 2.06 -1.11 4.23
N ILE A 77 1.84 -1.72 5.38
CA ILE A 77 1.34 -1.05 6.57
C ILE A 77 2.33 -1.19 7.72
N GLU A 78 2.44 -0.14 8.50
CA GLU A 78 3.29 -0.07 9.68
C GLU A 78 2.63 0.75 10.77
N ALA A 79 2.74 0.33 12.01
CA ALA A 79 2.29 1.10 13.17
C ALA A 79 3.48 1.53 14.01
N VAL A 80 3.62 2.84 14.25
CA VAL A 80 4.75 3.45 14.96
C VAL A 80 4.26 4.38 16.06
N LYS A 81 4.84 4.24 17.25
CA LYS A 81 4.65 5.20 18.33
C LYS A 81 5.60 6.39 18.13
N ASN A 82 5.06 7.59 17.99
CA ASN A 82 5.89 8.78 17.85
C ASN A 82 6.32 9.34 19.21
N THR A 83 7.21 10.35 19.18
CA THR A 83 7.74 10.99 20.39
C THR A 83 6.69 11.74 21.22
N LEU A 84 5.54 12.06 20.66
CA LEU A 84 4.40 12.67 21.33
C LEU A 84 3.47 11.65 22.00
N GLY A 85 3.83 10.35 21.94
CA GLY A 85 3.05 9.27 22.52
C GLY A 85 1.86 8.81 21.65
N ARG A 86 1.71 9.35 20.45
CA ARG A 86 0.67 8.91 19.51
C ARG A 86 1.10 7.65 18.78
N TYR A 87 0.16 6.75 18.56
CA TYR A 87 0.37 5.53 17.83
C TYR A 87 -0.23 5.67 16.42
N ILE A 88 0.65 5.74 15.41
CA ILE A 88 0.27 6.13 14.05
C ILE A 88 0.48 4.96 13.11
N GLY A 89 -0.56 4.63 12.35
CA GLY A 89 -0.49 3.71 11.22
C GLY A 89 -0.08 4.44 9.93
N TYR A 90 0.79 3.80 9.16
CA TYR A 90 1.23 4.31 7.86
C TYR A 90 0.84 3.34 6.76
N LEU A 91 0.39 3.90 5.65
CA LEU A 91 0.14 3.20 4.39
C LEU A 91 1.23 3.62 3.41
N ASP A 92 2.17 2.70 3.12
CA ASP A 92 3.32 2.97 2.27
C ASP A 92 3.43 1.95 1.13
N ASN A 93 4.19 2.30 0.09
CA ASN A 93 4.48 1.41 -1.05
C ASN A 93 3.20 0.84 -1.69
N TRP A 94 2.19 1.67 -1.83
CA TRP A 94 0.91 1.29 -2.40
C TRP A 94 0.97 1.30 -3.91
N ALA A 95 0.77 0.16 -4.53
CA ALA A 95 0.84 0.03 -5.99
C ALA A 95 -0.11 -1.04 -6.52
N THR A 96 -0.75 -0.74 -7.63
CA THR A 96 -1.68 -1.64 -8.32
C THR A 96 -1.24 -1.81 -9.78
N LYS A 97 -1.32 -3.02 -10.28
CA LYS A 97 -1.13 -3.31 -11.71
C LYS A 97 -2.04 -2.43 -12.56
N LYS A 98 -1.49 -1.90 -13.65
CA LYS A 98 -2.18 -0.95 -14.54
C LYS A 98 -3.56 -1.46 -14.98
N GLU A 99 -3.67 -2.73 -15.32
CA GLU A 99 -4.89 -3.37 -15.82
C GLU A 99 -5.98 -3.49 -14.75
N TYR A 100 -5.62 -3.33 -13.49
CA TYR A 100 -6.52 -3.42 -12.33
C TYR A 100 -6.82 -2.08 -11.67
N ILE A 101 -6.22 -0.99 -12.14
CA ILE A 101 -6.51 0.36 -11.64
C ILE A 101 -7.97 0.73 -11.97
N GLY A 102 -8.67 1.31 -11.01
CA GLY A 102 -10.07 1.71 -11.18
C GLY A 102 -11.10 0.58 -11.04
N LYS A 103 -10.66 -0.64 -10.71
CA LYS A 103 -11.53 -1.81 -10.55
C LYS A 103 -11.87 -2.15 -9.09
N GLY A 104 -11.52 -1.26 -8.16
CA GLY A 104 -11.82 -1.43 -6.73
C GLY A 104 -10.84 -2.30 -5.95
N VAL A 105 -9.78 -2.81 -6.57
CA VAL A 105 -8.76 -3.65 -5.92
C VAL A 105 -8.02 -2.86 -4.83
N GLY A 106 -7.63 -1.63 -5.13
CA GLY A 106 -6.97 -0.75 -4.15
C GLY A 106 -7.85 -0.44 -2.94
N LYS A 107 -9.16 -0.30 -3.14
CA LYS A 107 -10.11 -0.10 -2.04
C LYS A 107 -10.20 -1.32 -1.14
N LEU A 108 -10.30 -2.53 -1.69
CA LEU A 108 -10.30 -3.76 -0.91
C LEU A 108 -9.04 -3.89 -0.05
N LEU A 109 -7.89 -3.58 -0.65
CA LEU A 109 -6.61 -3.61 0.03
C LEU A 109 -6.56 -2.56 1.16
N ALA A 110 -7.03 -1.34 0.90
CA ALA A 110 -7.10 -0.26 1.88
C ALA A 110 -8.05 -0.59 3.04
N ASP A 111 -9.23 -1.10 2.77
CA ASP A 111 -10.19 -1.50 3.80
C ASP A 111 -9.58 -2.54 4.75
N LYS A 112 -8.88 -3.52 4.19
CA LYS A 112 -8.18 -4.54 4.99
C LYS A 112 -7.04 -3.95 5.82
N ALA A 113 -6.25 -3.06 5.22
CA ALA A 113 -5.16 -2.37 5.90
C ALA A 113 -5.68 -1.53 7.09
N ILE A 114 -6.74 -0.79 6.90
CA ILE A 114 -7.37 0.02 7.96
C ILE A 114 -7.84 -0.87 9.10
N GLN A 115 -8.52 -1.97 8.83
CA GLN A 115 -8.96 -2.93 9.85
C GLN A 115 -7.79 -3.46 10.68
N ILE A 116 -6.66 -3.79 10.04
CA ILE A 116 -5.47 -4.28 10.74
C ILE A 116 -4.87 -3.18 11.61
N LEU A 117 -4.71 -1.96 11.09
CA LEU A 117 -4.15 -0.83 11.85
C LEU A 117 -5.03 -0.45 13.04
N GLU A 118 -6.33 -0.47 12.89
CA GLU A 118 -7.29 -0.29 14.01
C GLU A 118 -7.11 -1.39 15.07
N SER A 119 -6.99 -2.65 14.64
CA SER A 119 -6.76 -3.78 15.55
C SER A 119 -5.42 -3.69 16.29
N TRP A 120 -4.44 -3.00 15.72
CA TRP A 120 -3.16 -2.73 16.35
C TRP A 120 -3.20 -1.57 17.34
N GLY A 121 -4.32 -0.86 17.44
CA GLY A 121 -4.53 0.25 18.37
C GLY A 121 -4.02 1.60 17.87
N CYS A 122 -3.93 1.80 16.55
CA CYS A 122 -3.52 3.09 16.00
C CYS A 122 -4.56 4.19 16.30
N ASP A 123 -4.07 5.36 16.72
CA ASP A 123 -4.90 6.57 16.96
C ASP A 123 -5.32 7.24 15.66
N SER A 124 -4.48 7.12 14.64
CA SER A 124 -4.70 7.69 13.32
C SER A 124 -3.93 6.91 12.25
N ILE A 125 -4.32 7.13 11.00
CA ILE A 125 -3.69 6.52 9.83
C ILE A 125 -3.23 7.64 8.92
N ARG A 126 -2.01 7.52 8.40
CA ARG A 126 -1.41 8.45 7.44
C ARG A 126 -1.09 7.73 6.15
N ILE A 127 -1.30 8.43 5.04
CA ILE A 127 -0.90 7.99 3.71
C ILE A 127 -0.05 9.08 3.05
N ASN A 128 1.05 8.70 2.43
CA ASN A 128 1.87 9.59 1.63
C ASN A 128 1.44 9.50 0.17
N LEU A 129 0.99 10.59 -0.39
CA LEU A 129 0.60 10.69 -1.79
C LEU A 129 1.58 11.56 -2.54
N ALA A 130 1.88 11.17 -3.79
CA ALA A 130 2.71 12.00 -4.66
C ALA A 130 2.02 13.37 -4.88
N TYR A 131 2.80 14.44 -4.96
CA TYR A 131 2.28 15.77 -5.25
C TYR A 131 1.47 15.84 -6.55
N THR A 132 1.81 14.97 -7.51
CA THR A 132 1.13 14.82 -8.80
C THR A 132 -0.09 13.90 -8.76
N THR A 133 -0.53 13.46 -7.57
CA THR A 133 -1.70 12.60 -7.43
C THR A 133 -2.95 13.24 -8.04
N ASP A 134 -3.72 12.44 -8.79
CA ASP A 134 -4.96 12.87 -9.44
C ASP A 134 -5.95 13.43 -8.40
N LYS A 135 -6.55 14.56 -8.73
CA LYS A 135 -7.57 15.23 -7.89
C LYS A 135 -8.74 14.31 -7.53
N LYS A 136 -9.16 13.43 -8.45
CA LYS A 136 -10.25 12.47 -8.19
C LYS A 136 -9.87 11.50 -7.07
N LEU A 137 -8.63 11.05 -7.03
CA LEU A 137 -8.15 10.18 -5.95
C LEU A 137 -8.10 10.93 -4.62
N LEU A 138 -7.66 12.18 -4.62
CA LEU A 138 -7.69 13.03 -3.41
C LEU A 138 -9.11 13.23 -2.88
N GLU A 139 -10.10 13.41 -3.77
CA GLU A 139 -11.50 13.50 -3.39
C GLU A 139 -12.03 12.20 -2.76
N VAL A 140 -11.62 11.06 -3.28
CA VAL A 140 -11.96 9.74 -2.69
C VAL A 140 -11.42 9.64 -1.26
N PHE A 141 -10.16 10.00 -1.04
CA PHE A 141 -9.58 10.01 0.30
C PHE A 141 -10.29 11.01 1.24
N ALA A 142 -10.61 12.20 0.75
CA ALA A 142 -11.36 13.20 1.53
C ALA A 142 -12.73 12.69 1.99
N LYS A 143 -13.45 12.00 1.11
CA LYS A 143 -14.76 11.40 1.43
C LYS A 143 -14.68 10.30 2.49
N THR A 144 -13.52 9.65 2.62
CA THR A 144 -13.27 8.60 3.63
C THR A 144 -12.66 9.16 4.93
N GLY A 145 -12.56 10.48 5.07
CA GLY A 145 -12.12 11.16 6.28
C GLY A 145 -10.63 11.53 6.31
N PHE A 146 -9.89 11.28 5.25
CA PHE A 146 -8.51 11.74 5.15
C PHE A 146 -8.46 13.23 4.81
N HIS A 147 -7.56 13.97 5.46
CA HIS A 147 -7.30 15.38 5.20
C HIS A 147 -5.80 15.68 5.27
N PRO A 148 -5.30 16.66 4.52
CA PRO A 148 -3.90 17.05 4.56
C PRO A 148 -3.47 17.51 5.96
N ILE A 149 -2.31 17.06 6.42
CA ILE A 149 -1.79 17.40 7.75
C ILE A 149 -0.37 17.98 7.73
N ILE A 150 0.45 17.59 6.77
CA ILE A 150 1.84 18.02 6.65
C ILE A 150 2.24 18.18 5.18
N THR A 151 3.29 18.98 4.96
CA THR A 151 3.99 19.03 3.68
C THR A 151 5.39 18.45 3.87
N VAL A 152 5.81 17.56 2.99
CA VAL A 152 7.15 16.97 2.97
C VAL A 152 7.94 17.57 1.83
N LEU A 153 9.16 18.05 2.12
CA LEU A 153 10.11 18.55 1.13
C LEU A 153 11.28 17.56 1.04
N GLU A 154 11.72 17.24 -0.17
CA GLU A 154 12.88 16.38 -0.41
C GLU A 154 13.98 17.13 -1.13
N LYS A 155 15.22 16.90 -0.71
CA LYS A 155 16.42 17.30 -1.44
C LYS A 155 17.24 16.04 -1.70
N ARG A 156 17.48 15.74 -2.96
CA ARG A 156 18.37 14.64 -3.37
C ARG A 156 19.79 15.15 -3.57
N PHE A 157 20.79 14.31 -3.28
CA PHE A 157 22.22 14.59 -3.41
C PHE A 157 22.83 13.79 -4.53
#